data_ae9de29ef194492a9ef84cbd196631f1
#
_entry.id   ae9de29ef194492a9ef84cbd196631f1
#
_cell.length_a   1.000
_cell.length_b   1.000
_cell.length_c   1.000
_cell.angle_alpha   90.00
_cell.angle_beta   90.00
_cell.angle_gamma   90.00
#
_symmetry.space_group_name_H-M   'P 1'
#
loop_
_entity.id
_entity.type
_entity.pdbx_description
1 polymer ?
#
loop_
_entity_poly.entity_id
_entity_poly.type
_entity_poly.pdbx_seq_one_letter_code
_entity_poly.pdbx_strand_id
1 'polypeptide(L)'
;MSGRCTMKSSLQQESEGVVMNGWRGRQNLLAIGVLLASLLGCSSGTTEGVGVRTVSATEAVKVLDSRVVIDVRGPDEVAEGAIVGATVLDFNAGEFQAKIGDYDRDAAYLVYCRSGNRSGQAVAIMKELGFMDVIDAGAYSDLAAAGAPTTK
;
A
#
# COMPACT_ATOMS: atom_id res chain seq x y z
N MET A 1 32.13 35.51 -34.84
CA MET A 1 31.67 34.52 -35.83
C MET A 1 30.54 33.76 -35.16
N SER A 2 29.34 34.25 -35.14
CA SER A 2 28.28 34.27 -36.18
C SER A 2 27.90 32.84 -36.56
N GLY A 3 26.73 32.43 -36.06
CA GLY A 3 26.07 31.19 -36.42
C GLY A 3 24.67 31.15 -35.82
N ARG A 4 23.81 31.93 -36.40
CA ARG A 4 22.36 32.02 -36.15
C ARG A 4 21.68 30.97 -37.06
N CYS A 5 20.78 30.15 -36.57
CA CYS A 5 19.76 29.45 -37.38
C CYS A 5 18.52 29.23 -36.51
N THR A 6 17.60 30.11 -36.60
CA THR A 6 16.27 30.23 -37.16
C THR A 6 15.40 28.99 -37.16
N MET A 7 14.35 29.09 -36.34
CA MET A 7 12.91 28.87 -36.56
C MET A 7 12.52 28.03 -37.78
N LYS A 8 11.66 27.04 -37.54
CA LYS A 8 10.44 26.89 -38.35
C LYS A 8 9.33 26.23 -37.58
N SER A 9 8.32 26.98 -37.33
CA SER A 9 6.96 26.61 -37.00
C SER A 9 6.32 25.86 -38.17
N SER A 10 5.47 24.92 -37.89
CA SER A 10 4.36 24.54 -38.76
C SER A 10 3.21 24.02 -37.93
N LEU A 11 2.22 24.88 -37.82
CA LEU A 11 0.82 24.60 -37.56
C LEU A 11 0.24 23.79 -38.71
N GLN A 12 -0.63 22.86 -38.38
CA GLN A 12 -1.76 22.36 -39.19
C GLN A 12 -2.54 21.41 -38.29
N GLN A 13 -3.58 21.63 -37.71
CA GLN A 13 -4.94 22.09 -37.91
C GLN A 13 -5.59 21.49 -39.15
N GLU A 14 -6.57 20.64 -38.93
CA GLU A 14 -7.80 20.39 -39.69
C GLU A 14 -8.50 19.20 -38.99
N SER A 15 -9.57 19.33 -38.26
CA SER A 15 -10.96 19.70 -38.54
C SER A 15 -11.71 18.68 -39.41
N GLU A 16 -12.84 18.29 -38.85
CA GLU A 16 -14.10 17.92 -39.47
C GLU A 16 -14.37 16.43 -39.72
N GLY A 17 -15.52 16.03 -39.22
CA GLY A 17 -16.17 14.77 -39.54
C GLY A 17 -17.35 14.46 -38.65
N VAL A 18 -18.29 15.41 -38.48
CA VAL A 18 -19.63 15.11 -37.97
C VAL A 18 -20.38 14.28 -39.01
N VAL A 19 -20.78 13.06 -38.66
CA VAL A 19 -21.84 12.37 -39.40
C VAL A 19 -22.89 11.92 -38.41
N MET A 20 -23.92 12.73 -38.31
CA MET A 20 -25.23 12.30 -37.80
C MET A 20 -25.88 11.40 -38.85
N ASN A 21 -26.21 10.23 -38.48
CA ASN A 21 -27.27 9.47 -39.14
C ASN A 21 -28.21 8.88 -38.13
N GLY A 22 -29.34 9.52 -38.04
CA GLY A 22 -30.51 9.03 -37.35
C GLY A 22 -31.06 7.78 -38.01
N TRP A 23 -31.45 6.86 -37.20
CA TRP A 23 -32.40 5.86 -37.58
C TRP A 23 -33.52 5.78 -36.56
N ARG A 24 -34.64 6.38 -37.00
CA ARG A 24 -35.94 6.16 -36.40
C ARG A 24 -36.43 4.77 -36.82
N GLY A 25 -37.03 4.04 -35.88
CA GLY A 25 -37.99 3.11 -36.31
C GLY A 25 -38.15 1.86 -35.50
N ARG A 26 -39.18 1.89 -34.73
CA ARG A 26 -40.15 0.83 -34.46
C ARG A 26 -40.09 0.18 -33.07
N GLN A 27 -41.06 0.68 -32.33
CA GLN A 27 -41.71 0.00 -31.21
C GLN A 27 -42.08 -1.44 -31.60
N ASN A 28 -41.78 -2.37 -30.75
CA ASN A 28 -42.68 -3.52 -30.55
C ASN A 28 -42.62 -3.86 -29.05
N LEU A 29 -43.76 -3.57 -28.42
CA LEU A 29 -44.21 -4.16 -27.19
C LEU A 29 -44.33 -5.69 -27.36
N LEU A 30 -43.78 -6.42 -26.43
CA LEU A 30 -44.47 -7.57 -25.84
C LEU A 30 -43.74 -8.00 -24.57
N ALA A 31 -44.45 -7.87 -23.50
CA ALA A 31 -44.18 -8.42 -22.19
C ALA A 31 -43.92 -9.93 -22.25
N ILE A 32 -43.11 -10.42 -21.37
CA ILE A 32 -43.37 -11.57 -20.50
C ILE A 32 -42.22 -11.66 -19.52
N GLY A 33 -42.56 -11.61 -18.26
CA GLY A 33 -41.65 -11.70 -17.14
C GLY A 33 -41.04 -13.09 -16.97
N VAL A 34 -39.83 -13.13 -16.51
CA VAL A 34 -39.32 -14.19 -15.65
C VAL A 34 -38.47 -13.54 -14.56
N LEU A 35 -39.04 -13.60 -13.38
CA LEU A 35 -38.39 -13.28 -12.12
C LEU A 35 -37.35 -14.36 -11.84
N LEU A 36 -36.10 -14.16 -12.17
CA LEU A 36 -35.00 -14.95 -11.63
C LEU A 36 -34.21 -14.03 -10.68
N ALA A 37 -34.56 -14.19 -9.42
CA ALA A 37 -33.73 -13.67 -8.32
C ALA A 37 -32.41 -14.43 -8.33
N SER A 38 -31.41 -13.88 -9.02
CA SER A 38 -30.04 -14.28 -8.88
C SER A 38 -29.51 -13.62 -7.59
N LEU A 39 -29.47 -14.39 -6.51
CA LEU A 39 -28.65 -14.12 -5.34
C LEU A 39 -27.19 -14.08 -5.80
N LEU A 40 -26.73 -12.92 -6.26
CA LEU A 40 -25.31 -12.65 -6.30
C LEU A 40 -24.86 -12.53 -4.84
N GLY A 41 -24.34 -13.62 -4.31
CA GLY A 41 -23.53 -13.60 -3.13
C GLY A 41 -22.38 -12.63 -3.38
N CYS A 42 -22.40 -11.46 -2.74
CA CYS A 42 -21.22 -10.64 -2.54
C CYS A 42 -20.24 -11.48 -1.74
N SER A 43 -19.36 -12.20 -2.44
CA SER A 43 -18.11 -12.62 -1.90
C SER A 43 -17.36 -11.34 -1.57
N SER A 44 -17.35 -10.95 -0.28
CA SER A 44 -16.46 -9.93 0.25
C SER A 44 -15.04 -10.48 0.13
N GLY A 45 -14.48 -10.42 -1.08
CA GLY A 45 -13.06 -10.49 -1.28
C GLY A 45 -12.49 -9.30 -0.52
N THR A 46 -11.90 -9.56 0.64
CA THR A 46 -11.03 -8.61 1.32
C THR A 46 -9.90 -8.31 0.35
N THR A 47 -10.06 -7.25 -0.42
CA THR A 47 -8.95 -6.60 -1.10
C THR A 47 -8.07 -6.13 0.04
N GLU A 48 -6.99 -6.83 0.32
CA GLU A 48 -5.96 -6.33 1.22
C GLU A 48 -5.47 -5.03 0.59
N GLY A 49 -5.94 -3.91 1.14
CA GLY A 49 -5.72 -2.59 0.57
C GLY A 49 -4.23 -2.28 0.59
N VAL A 50 -3.64 -2.14 -0.58
CA VAL A 50 -2.35 -1.48 -0.75
C VAL A 50 -2.46 -0.09 -0.11
N GLY A 51 -1.53 0.26 0.76
CA GLY A 51 -1.54 1.54 1.45
C GLY A 51 -0.93 1.47 2.84
N VAL A 52 -0.87 2.63 3.47
CA VAL A 52 -0.37 2.76 4.85
C VAL A 52 -1.54 2.59 5.82
N ARG A 53 -1.49 1.56 6.66
CA ARG A 53 -2.58 1.22 7.58
C ARG A 53 -2.08 0.59 8.88
N THR A 54 -2.87 0.70 9.93
CA THR A 54 -2.70 -0.05 11.17
C THR A 54 -3.60 -1.28 11.14
N VAL A 55 -3.09 -2.42 11.60
CA VAL A 55 -3.84 -3.67 11.67
C VAL A 55 -3.72 -4.29 13.07
N SER A 56 -4.59 -5.26 13.37
CA SER A 56 -4.45 -6.06 14.59
C SER A 56 -3.23 -6.98 14.52
N ALA A 57 -2.69 -7.37 15.67
CA ALA A 57 -1.57 -8.31 15.74
C ALA A 57 -1.89 -9.64 15.04
N THR A 58 -3.13 -10.15 15.17
CA THR A 58 -3.57 -11.38 14.50
C THR A 58 -3.57 -11.26 12.97
N GLU A 59 -3.90 -10.09 12.42
CA GLU A 59 -3.82 -9.83 10.99
C GLU A 59 -2.38 -9.65 10.53
N ALA A 60 -1.56 -8.94 11.32
CA ALA A 60 -0.15 -8.74 11.05
C ALA A 60 0.61 -10.08 10.94
N VAL A 61 0.35 -11.02 11.86
CA VAL A 61 1.00 -12.35 11.87
C VAL A 61 0.72 -13.13 10.59
N LYS A 62 -0.47 -13.03 10.01
CA LYS A 62 -0.83 -13.75 8.78
C LYS A 62 -0.04 -13.31 7.55
N VAL A 63 0.53 -12.10 7.57
CA VAL A 63 1.22 -11.49 6.43
C VAL A 63 2.72 -11.29 6.66
N LEU A 64 3.26 -11.75 7.80
CA LEU A 64 4.68 -11.59 8.16
C LEU A 64 5.62 -12.09 7.06
N ASP A 65 5.38 -13.31 6.55
CA ASP A 65 6.26 -13.98 5.58
C ASP A 65 6.28 -13.29 4.21
N SER A 66 5.31 -12.44 3.93
CA SER A 66 5.19 -11.72 2.66
C SER A 66 5.70 -10.28 2.71
N ARG A 67 6.28 -9.84 3.84
CA ARG A 67 6.65 -8.45 4.07
C ARG A 67 8.07 -8.33 4.63
N VAL A 68 8.70 -7.21 4.34
CA VAL A 68 9.93 -6.81 5.04
C VAL A 68 9.54 -6.32 6.44
N VAL A 69 9.98 -7.05 7.46
CA VAL A 69 9.66 -6.75 8.85
C VAL A 69 10.71 -5.81 9.43
N ILE A 70 10.28 -4.68 9.98
CA ILE A 70 11.15 -3.67 10.61
C ILE A 70 10.81 -3.55 12.09
N ASP A 71 11.82 -3.77 12.94
CA ASP A 71 11.77 -3.52 14.38
C ASP A 71 12.40 -2.16 14.68
N VAL A 72 11.59 -1.21 15.16
CA VAL A 72 12.08 0.14 15.48
C VAL A 72 12.39 0.32 16.97
N ARG A 73 12.69 -0.78 17.66
CA ARG A 73 13.13 -0.80 19.07
C ARG A 73 14.65 -0.63 19.19
N GLY A 74 15.07 -0.24 20.39
CA GLY A 74 16.50 -0.19 20.74
C GLY A 74 17.09 -1.57 21.02
N PRO A 75 18.43 -1.67 21.03
CA PRO A 75 19.15 -2.94 21.20
C PRO A 75 18.82 -3.68 22.49
N ASP A 76 18.59 -2.99 23.59
CA ASP A 76 18.24 -3.60 24.88
C ASP A 76 16.88 -4.32 24.82
N GLU A 77 15.91 -3.71 24.13
CA GLU A 77 14.57 -4.30 23.92
C GLU A 77 14.63 -5.48 22.95
N VAL A 78 15.47 -5.41 21.93
CA VAL A 78 15.69 -6.48 20.95
C VAL A 78 16.40 -7.67 21.60
N ALA A 79 17.30 -7.42 22.55
CA ALA A 79 17.99 -8.45 23.31
C ALA A 79 17.03 -9.30 24.17
N GLU A 80 15.85 -8.81 24.52
CA GLU A 80 14.79 -9.56 25.22
C GLU A 80 14.02 -10.51 24.29
N GLY A 81 14.17 -10.36 22.95
CA GLY A 81 13.52 -11.11 21.90
C GLY A 81 13.06 -10.22 20.76
N ALA A 82 13.01 -10.75 19.55
CA ALA A 82 12.55 -10.06 18.35
C ALA A 82 11.72 -11.00 17.47
N ILE A 83 10.98 -10.47 16.52
CA ILE A 83 10.34 -11.28 15.47
C ILE A 83 11.45 -11.83 14.56
N VAL A 84 11.39 -13.12 14.27
CA VAL A 84 12.38 -13.77 13.41
C VAL A 84 12.43 -13.10 12.04
N GLY A 85 13.64 -12.77 11.58
CA GLY A 85 13.86 -12.12 10.29
C GLY A 85 13.60 -10.62 10.27
N ALA A 86 13.26 -9.99 11.40
CA ALA A 86 13.10 -8.54 11.46
C ALA A 86 14.43 -7.80 11.29
N THR A 87 14.43 -6.75 10.50
CA THR A 87 15.53 -5.79 10.42
C THR A 87 15.37 -4.75 11.53
N VAL A 88 16.40 -4.59 12.35
CA VAL A 88 16.39 -3.63 13.46
C VAL A 88 16.88 -2.27 12.97
N LEU A 89 16.06 -1.24 13.18
CA LEU A 89 16.39 0.15 12.91
C LEU A 89 15.94 1.02 14.09
N ASP A 90 16.84 1.27 15.04
CA ASP A 90 16.50 2.02 16.27
C ASP A 90 15.96 3.41 15.95
N PHE A 91 14.68 3.61 16.29
CA PHE A 91 14.00 4.90 16.06
C PHE A 91 14.57 6.02 16.94
N ASN A 92 14.86 5.70 18.20
CA ASN A 92 15.35 6.69 19.18
C ASN A 92 16.80 7.10 18.92
N ALA A 93 17.62 6.18 18.41
CA ALA A 93 18.99 6.46 18.00
C ALA A 93 19.09 7.17 16.64
N GLY A 94 17.97 7.35 15.93
CA GLY A 94 17.94 8.00 14.61
C GLY A 94 18.36 7.08 13.45
N GLU A 95 18.60 5.78 13.70
CA GLU A 95 18.98 4.84 12.64
C GLU A 95 17.87 4.65 11.61
N PHE A 96 16.61 4.57 12.07
CA PHE A 96 15.47 4.45 11.19
C PHE A 96 15.41 5.63 10.21
N GLN A 97 15.48 6.85 10.72
CA GLN A 97 15.40 8.08 9.91
C GLN A 97 16.57 8.19 8.92
N ALA A 98 17.75 7.74 9.33
CA ALA A 98 18.95 7.81 8.49
C ALA A 98 18.94 6.81 7.33
N LYS A 99 18.29 5.63 7.51
CA LYS A 99 18.37 4.52 6.57
C LYS A 99 17.12 4.29 5.74
N ILE A 100 15.93 4.65 6.25
CA ILE A 100 14.66 4.27 5.61
C ILE A 100 14.50 4.87 4.21
N GLY A 101 15.13 5.99 3.91
CA GLY A 101 15.11 6.63 2.60
C GLY A 101 15.73 5.80 1.47
N ASP A 102 16.61 4.86 1.81
CA ASP A 102 17.31 3.97 0.87
C ASP A 102 16.52 2.68 0.55
N TYR A 103 15.41 2.46 1.25
CA TYR A 103 14.58 1.27 1.07
C TYR A 103 13.65 1.41 -0.14
N ASP A 104 13.31 0.27 -0.74
CA ASP A 104 12.40 0.21 -1.90
C ASP A 104 10.98 0.64 -1.48
N ARG A 105 10.45 1.68 -2.11
CA ARG A 105 9.11 2.22 -1.79
C ARG A 105 7.96 1.38 -2.28
N ASP A 106 8.19 0.51 -3.25
CA ASP A 106 7.20 -0.38 -3.84
C ASP A 106 7.10 -1.73 -3.10
N ALA A 107 8.07 -2.03 -2.22
CA ALA A 107 8.03 -3.22 -1.39
C ALA A 107 6.99 -3.10 -0.26
N ALA A 108 6.52 -4.25 0.23
CA ALA A 108 5.56 -4.33 1.33
C ALA A 108 6.29 -4.43 2.68
N TYR A 109 5.92 -3.58 3.63
CA TYR A 109 6.55 -3.49 4.95
C TYR A 109 5.58 -3.77 6.09
N LEU A 110 6.13 -4.28 7.18
CA LEU A 110 5.47 -4.41 8.47
C LEU A 110 6.39 -3.82 9.53
N VAL A 111 5.91 -2.81 10.25
CA VAL A 111 6.69 -2.09 11.25
C VAL A 111 6.10 -2.32 12.63
N TYR A 112 6.92 -2.62 13.61
CA TYR A 112 6.49 -2.78 14.99
C TYR A 112 7.50 -2.15 15.97
N CYS A 113 7.04 -1.90 17.20
CA CYS A 113 7.91 -1.49 18.29
C CYS A 113 7.48 -2.15 19.61
N ARG A 114 7.82 -1.55 20.76
CA ARG A 114 7.43 -2.07 22.06
C ARG A 114 5.93 -1.90 22.36
N SER A 115 5.36 -0.73 22.03
CA SER A 115 4.01 -0.31 22.45
C SER A 115 3.13 0.30 21.34
N GLY A 116 3.61 0.31 20.10
CA GLY A 116 2.91 0.92 18.96
C GLY A 116 3.19 2.42 18.75
N ASN A 117 3.79 3.14 19.70
CA ASN A 117 4.02 4.58 19.56
C ASN A 117 5.10 4.92 18.52
N ARG A 118 6.28 4.27 18.60
CA ARG A 118 7.39 4.49 17.66
C ARG A 118 7.06 3.94 16.27
N SER A 119 6.38 2.80 16.19
CA SER A 119 5.96 2.22 14.91
C SER A 119 4.96 3.12 14.18
N GLY A 120 4.00 3.71 14.90
CA GLY A 120 3.08 4.69 14.30
C GLY A 120 3.80 5.92 13.74
N GLN A 121 4.82 6.45 14.45
CA GLN A 121 5.66 7.55 13.95
C GLN A 121 6.51 7.12 12.74
N ALA A 122 7.12 5.94 12.80
CA ALA A 122 7.91 5.40 11.71
C ALA A 122 7.08 5.23 10.43
N VAL A 123 5.88 4.68 10.57
CA VAL A 123 4.92 4.50 9.47
C VAL A 123 4.46 5.83 8.89
N ALA A 124 4.27 6.86 9.72
CA ALA A 124 3.95 8.21 9.23
C ALA A 124 5.09 8.79 8.38
N ILE A 125 6.35 8.62 8.80
CA ILE A 125 7.53 9.02 8.02
C ILE A 125 7.60 8.26 6.70
N MET A 126 7.39 6.93 6.71
CA MET A 126 7.38 6.13 5.49
C MET A 126 6.30 6.60 4.50
N LYS A 127 5.11 6.94 5.01
CA LYS A 127 4.04 7.52 4.20
C LYS A 127 4.45 8.84 3.53
N GLU A 128 5.08 9.74 4.28
CA GLU A 128 5.58 11.01 3.75
C GLU A 128 6.68 10.83 2.70
N LEU A 129 7.49 9.78 2.84
CA LEU A 129 8.52 9.39 1.88
C LEU A 129 7.97 8.66 0.63
N GLY A 130 6.66 8.37 0.59
CA GLY A 130 5.99 7.78 -0.56
C GLY A 130 6.00 6.25 -0.62
N PHE A 131 6.19 5.57 0.51
CA PHE A 131 6.05 4.10 0.57
C PHE A 131 4.61 3.68 0.30
N MET A 132 4.43 2.67 -0.54
CA MET A 132 3.12 2.30 -1.08
C MET A 132 2.34 1.33 -0.20
N ASP A 133 3.00 0.39 0.48
CA ASP A 133 2.36 -0.64 1.30
C ASP A 133 3.09 -0.84 2.62
N VAL A 134 2.59 -0.20 3.68
CA VAL A 134 3.17 -0.25 5.03
C VAL A 134 2.10 -0.57 6.07
N ILE A 135 2.36 -1.56 6.88
CA ILE A 135 1.53 -1.94 8.02
C ILE A 135 2.19 -1.51 9.33
N ASP A 136 1.46 -0.74 10.14
CA ASP A 136 1.77 -0.58 11.56
C ASP A 136 1.19 -1.79 12.32
N ALA A 137 2.04 -2.65 12.81
CA ALA A 137 1.68 -3.86 13.56
C ALA A 137 1.69 -3.66 15.07
N GLY A 138 1.97 -2.46 15.54
CA GLY A 138 1.84 -2.09 16.95
C GLY A 138 2.92 -2.65 17.86
N ALA A 139 2.52 -3.40 18.89
CA ALA A 139 3.40 -3.84 19.96
C ALA A 139 3.98 -5.25 19.71
N TYR A 140 5.28 -5.43 20.03
CA TYR A 140 5.96 -6.71 19.99
C TYR A 140 5.25 -7.79 20.84
N SER A 141 4.82 -7.43 22.06
CA SER A 141 4.11 -8.34 22.96
C SER A 141 2.84 -8.92 22.33
N ASP A 142 2.11 -8.09 21.61
CA ASP A 142 0.84 -8.48 21.00
C ASP A 142 1.09 -9.39 19.78
N LEU A 143 2.13 -9.12 18.99
CA LEU A 143 2.56 -9.99 17.90
C LEU A 143 3.02 -11.35 18.41
N ALA A 144 3.83 -11.38 19.47
CA ALA A 144 4.28 -12.63 20.08
C ALA A 144 3.09 -13.44 20.65
N ALA A 145 2.14 -12.78 21.32
CA ALA A 145 0.92 -13.40 21.83
C ALA A 145 0.00 -13.91 20.71
N ALA A 146 0.01 -13.25 19.55
CA ALA A 146 -0.73 -13.69 18.37
C ALA A 146 -0.05 -14.84 17.60
N GLY A 147 1.13 -15.30 18.04
CA GLY A 147 1.84 -16.44 17.47
C GLY A 147 2.90 -16.08 16.43
N ALA A 148 3.37 -14.83 16.38
CA ALA A 148 4.52 -14.48 15.54
C ALA A 148 5.77 -15.27 15.97
N PRO A 149 6.59 -15.79 15.04
CA PRO A 149 7.82 -16.48 15.37
C PRO A 149 8.82 -15.50 16.02
N THR A 150 9.30 -15.82 17.21
CA THR A 150 10.23 -14.98 17.97
C THR A 150 11.57 -15.68 18.20
N THR A 151 12.61 -14.88 18.42
CA THR A 151 13.96 -15.38 18.71
C THR A 151 14.11 -15.90 20.16
N LYS A 152 13.13 -15.63 21.00
CA LYS A 152 13.04 -16.13 22.41
C LYS A 152 11.61 -16.45 22.75
#